data_79b941c9aa4f2b6305ab7fcb2f034517
#
_entry.id   79b941c9aa4f2b6305ab7fcb2f034517
#
_cell.length_a   1.000
_cell.length_b   1.000
_cell.length_c   1.000
_cell.angle_alpha   90.00
_cell.angle_beta   90.00
_cell.angle_gamma   90.00
#
_symmetry.space_group_name_H-M   'P 1'
#
loop_
_entity.id
_entity.type
_entity.pdbx_description
1 polymer ?
#
loop_
_entity_poly.entity_id
_entity_poly.type
_entity_poly.pdbx_seq_one_letter_code
_entity_poly.pdbx_strand_id
1 'polypeptide(L)'
;MSNLTHLSSAGVSVIIDTTSGTPAILHWGREVPSNIDAAALVLAQVEPTPHCDFDAPQTIGIWRENARGFIGEPTIKGSRPGRDFSHLFELRATTVEGNNATFVSVDAEAELEVEAN
;
A
#
# COMPACT_ATOMS: atom_id res chain seq x y z
N MET A 1 -7.54 -12.67 -10.11
CA MET A 1 -7.55 -12.51 -8.65
C MET A 1 -7.91 -11.06 -8.34
N SER A 2 -8.77 -10.84 -7.38
CA SER A 2 -9.05 -9.46 -6.94
C SER A 2 -7.85 -8.93 -6.16
N ASN A 3 -7.27 -7.83 -6.61
CA ASN A 3 -6.18 -7.14 -5.89
C ASN A 3 -6.73 -6.24 -4.77
N LEU A 4 -8.02 -6.38 -4.46
CA LEU A 4 -8.69 -5.63 -3.41
C LEU A 4 -9.04 -6.53 -2.24
N THR A 5 -8.70 -6.06 -1.06
CA THR A 5 -9.12 -6.63 0.22
C THR A 5 -10.11 -5.69 0.87
N HIS A 6 -11.33 -6.17 1.13
CA HIS A 6 -12.38 -5.43 1.83
C HIS A 6 -12.64 -6.07 3.19
N LEU A 7 -12.35 -5.36 4.24
CA LEU A 7 -12.64 -5.74 5.62
C LEU A 7 -13.74 -4.86 6.15
N SER A 8 -14.71 -5.44 6.86
CA SER A 8 -15.84 -4.69 7.42
C SER A 8 -16.19 -5.22 8.81
N SER A 9 -16.29 -4.32 9.77
CA SER A 9 -16.68 -4.64 11.14
C SER A 9 -17.28 -3.44 11.85
N ALA A 10 -18.33 -3.65 12.60
CA ALA A 10 -18.96 -2.65 13.48
C ALA A 10 -19.29 -1.32 12.77
N GLY A 11 -19.75 -1.37 11.51
CA GLY A 11 -20.10 -0.19 10.74
C GLY A 11 -18.92 0.59 10.14
N VAL A 12 -17.74 -0.01 10.15
CA VAL A 12 -16.51 0.52 9.54
C VAL A 12 -16.02 -0.41 8.46
N SER A 13 -15.59 0.13 7.33
CA SER A 13 -14.90 -0.62 6.28
C SER A 13 -13.49 -0.08 6.07
N VAL A 14 -12.59 -1.01 5.75
CA VAL A 14 -11.25 -0.75 5.23
C VAL A 14 -11.11 -1.48 3.90
N ILE A 15 -10.71 -0.74 2.86
CA ILE A 15 -10.46 -1.30 1.53
C ILE A 15 -9.00 -1.04 1.19
N ILE A 16 -8.29 -2.12 0.88
CA ILE A 16 -6.86 -2.10 0.58
C ILE A 16 -6.65 -2.62 -0.83
N ASP A 17 -5.93 -1.85 -1.65
CA ASP A 17 -5.50 -2.22 -2.99
C ASP A 17 -4.03 -2.65 -2.99
N THR A 18 -3.75 -3.73 -3.70
CA THR A 18 -2.40 -4.28 -3.86
C THR A 18 -1.92 -4.29 -5.31
N THR A 19 -2.63 -3.61 -6.20
CA THR A 19 -2.33 -3.59 -7.65
C THR A 19 -0.95 -3.01 -7.95
N SER A 20 -0.50 -2.06 -7.16
CA SER A 20 0.78 -1.36 -7.35
C SER A 20 2.01 -2.11 -6.79
N GLY A 21 1.83 -3.34 -6.29
CA GLY A 21 2.92 -4.10 -5.66
C GLY A 21 3.20 -3.72 -4.20
N THR A 22 2.42 -2.81 -3.64
CA THR A 22 2.42 -2.46 -2.22
C THR A 22 0.98 -2.29 -1.73
N PRO A 23 0.63 -2.71 -0.50
CA PRO A 23 -0.70 -2.47 0.03
C PRO A 23 -0.96 -0.97 0.19
N ALA A 24 -2.06 -0.49 -0.35
CA ALA A 24 -2.47 0.92 -0.25
C ALA A 24 -3.92 1.02 0.24
N ILE A 25 -4.19 1.87 1.22
CA ILE A 25 -5.53 2.07 1.75
C ILE A 25 -6.31 2.99 0.81
N LEU A 26 -7.35 2.46 0.17
CA LEU A 26 -8.27 3.23 -0.67
C LEU A 26 -9.43 3.83 0.12
N HIS A 27 -9.86 3.15 1.17
CA HIS A 27 -10.94 3.62 2.02
C HIS A 27 -10.72 3.15 3.46
N TRP A 28 -10.94 4.06 4.38
CA TRP A 28 -11.04 3.77 5.81
C TRP A 28 -12.08 4.68 6.42
N GLY A 29 -13.22 4.14 6.75
CA GLY A 29 -14.31 4.94 7.28
C GLY A 29 -15.62 4.19 7.41
N ARG A 30 -16.73 4.91 7.25
CA ARG A 30 -18.07 4.33 7.32
C ARG A 30 -18.18 3.13 6.39
N GLU A 31 -18.88 2.11 6.87
CA GLU A 31 -19.15 0.89 6.12
C GLU A 31 -19.71 1.17 4.72
N VAL A 32 -19.10 0.56 3.73
CA VAL A 32 -19.53 0.59 2.34
C VAL A 32 -20.00 -0.79 1.90
N PRO A 33 -20.94 -0.87 0.96
CA PRO A 33 -21.45 -2.15 0.47
C PRO A 33 -20.33 -3.02 -0.14
N SER A 34 -20.44 -4.33 0.01
CA SER A 34 -19.47 -5.29 -0.53
C SER A 34 -19.40 -5.32 -2.07
N ASN A 35 -20.43 -4.76 -2.73
CA ASN A 35 -20.50 -4.64 -4.19
C ASN A 35 -20.03 -3.29 -4.72
N ILE A 36 -19.24 -2.54 -3.93
CA ILE A 36 -18.70 -1.25 -4.38
C ILE A 36 -17.88 -1.43 -5.67
N ASP A 37 -18.03 -0.47 -6.57
CA ASP A 37 -17.22 -0.44 -7.79
C ASP A 37 -15.77 -0.07 -7.44
N ALA A 38 -14.92 -1.08 -7.47
CA ALA A 38 -13.50 -0.95 -7.17
C ALA A 38 -12.79 0.02 -8.14
N ALA A 39 -13.15 0.01 -9.41
CA ALA A 39 -12.53 0.88 -10.41
C ALA A 39 -12.90 2.36 -10.15
N ALA A 40 -14.14 2.63 -9.78
CA ALA A 40 -14.58 3.96 -9.39
C ALA A 40 -13.87 4.45 -8.12
N LEU A 41 -13.63 3.56 -7.15
CA LEU A 41 -12.93 3.90 -5.93
C LEU A 41 -11.45 4.24 -6.19
N VAL A 42 -10.77 3.43 -7.01
CA VAL A 42 -9.38 3.71 -7.44
C VAL A 42 -9.32 5.05 -8.17
N LEU A 43 -10.24 5.28 -9.11
CA LEU A 43 -10.29 6.52 -9.87
C LEU A 43 -10.52 7.75 -8.97
N ALA A 44 -11.33 7.62 -7.92
CA ALA A 44 -11.58 8.69 -6.97
C ALA A 44 -10.35 9.09 -6.13
N GLN A 45 -9.33 8.23 -6.06
CA GLN A 45 -8.07 8.49 -5.35
C GLN A 45 -7.00 9.13 -6.24
N VAL A 46 -7.24 9.21 -7.56
CA VAL A 46 -6.28 9.83 -8.48
C VAL A 46 -6.29 11.34 -8.25
N GLU A 47 -5.19 11.85 -7.73
CA GLU A 47 -4.98 13.28 -7.59
C GLU A 47 -4.61 13.91 -8.93
N PRO A 48 -5.15 15.11 -9.25
CA PRO A 48 -4.69 15.83 -10.43
C PRO A 48 -3.22 16.23 -10.27
N THR A 49 -2.42 15.99 -11.30
CA THR A 49 -1.01 16.39 -11.30
C THR A 49 -0.87 17.91 -11.26
N PRO A 50 -0.31 18.50 -10.20
CA PRO A 50 -0.11 19.95 -10.13
C PRO A 50 0.93 20.44 -11.15
N HIS A 51 0.91 21.73 -11.42
CA HIS A 51 1.91 22.37 -12.27
C HIS A 51 3.32 22.22 -11.65
N CYS A 52 4.29 21.78 -12.43
CA CYS A 52 5.67 21.54 -11.99
C CYS A 52 5.87 20.35 -11.03
N ASP A 53 4.97 19.38 -11.04
CA ASP A 53 5.14 18.12 -10.34
C ASP A 53 5.67 17.02 -11.26
N PHE A 54 5.91 15.82 -10.69
CA PHE A 54 6.34 14.66 -11.45
C PHE A 54 5.26 14.20 -12.43
N ASP A 55 5.65 13.78 -13.62
CA ASP A 55 4.73 13.29 -14.66
C ASP A 55 4.09 11.93 -14.31
N ALA A 56 4.64 11.22 -13.32
CA ALA A 56 4.11 9.96 -12.84
C ALA A 56 3.58 10.12 -11.40
N PRO A 57 2.35 9.65 -11.12
CA PRO A 57 1.83 9.65 -9.76
C PRO A 57 2.69 8.78 -8.86
N GLN A 58 2.93 9.26 -7.63
CA GLN A 58 3.63 8.49 -6.62
C GLN A 58 2.73 7.35 -6.11
N THR A 59 3.29 6.16 -5.99
CA THR A 59 2.59 5.05 -5.35
C THR A 59 2.84 5.09 -3.84
N ILE A 60 1.84 5.50 -3.07
CA ILE A 60 1.90 5.57 -1.62
C ILE A 60 1.18 4.36 -1.04
N GLY A 61 1.96 3.43 -0.48
CA GLY A 61 1.45 2.29 0.28
C GLY A 61 1.22 2.62 1.76
N ILE A 62 0.89 1.60 2.54
CA ILE A 62 0.78 1.70 4.01
C ILE A 62 2.11 2.05 4.67
N TRP A 63 3.23 1.71 4.04
CA TRP A 63 4.55 2.25 4.34
C TRP A 63 5.03 3.14 3.21
N ARG A 64 5.67 4.23 3.61
CA ARG A 64 6.22 5.23 2.69
C ARG A 64 7.66 4.91 2.39
N GLU A 65 8.00 4.84 1.11
CA GLU A 65 9.31 4.40 0.62
C GLU A 65 9.90 5.45 -0.33
N ASN A 66 11.14 5.86 -0.07
CA ASN A 66 11.83 6.80 -0.97
C ASN A 66 12.08 6.17 -2.35
N ALA A 67 12.28 4.86 -2.42
CA ALA A 67 12.43 4.13 -3.68
C ALA A 67 11.17 4.18 -4.57
N ARG A 68 9.99 4.45 -4.00
CA ARG A 68 8.73 4.67 -4.74
C ARG A 68 8.42 6.14 -5.01
N GLY A 69 9.37 7.04 -4.77
CA GLY A 69 9.25 8.47 -5.05
C GLY A 69 8.73 9.31 -3.87
N PHE A 70 8.53 8.72 -2.69
CA PHE A 70 8.16 9.51 -1.52
C PHE A 70 9.31 10.43 -1.10
N ILE A 71 9.02 11.73 -0.99
CA ILE A 71 9.99 12.74 -0.53
C ILE A 71 9.72 13.01 0.94
N GLY A 72 10.60 12.50 1.78
CA GLY A 72 10.47 12.63 3.23
C GLY A 72 11.10 11.46 3.97
N GLU A 73 10.83 11.35 5.26
CA GLU A 73 11.32 10.24 6.07
C GLU A 73 10.50 8.97 5.78
N PRO A 74 11.14 7.86 5.36
CA PRO A 74 10.44 6.62 5.08
C PRO A 74 9.90 5.98 6.36
N THR A 75 8.84 5.17 6.22
CA THR A 75 8.24 4.46 7.37
C THR A 75 9.20 3.42 7.96
N ILE A 76 9.96 2.75 7.10
CA ILE A 76 10.98 1.77 7.51
C ILE A 76 12.33 2.33 7.11
N LYS A 77 13.21 2.49 8.09
CA LYS A 77 14.51 3.12 7.92
C LYS A 77 15.60 2.25 8.56
N GLY A 78 16.64 2.03 7.83
CA GLY A 78 17.80 1.27 8.29
C GLY A 78 18.84 1.17 7.20
N SER A 79 20.02 0.73 7.58
CA SER A 79 21.10 0.43 6.64
C SER A 79 22.08 -0.53 7.27
N ARG A 80 22.78 -1.29 6.42
CA ARG A 80 24.00 -2.00 6.80
C ARG A 80 25.21 -1.14 6.44
N PRO A 81 26.40 -1.37 7.00
CA PRO A 81 27.59 -0.59 6.67
C PRO A 81 27.87 -0.57 5.17
N GLY A 82 27.71 0.62 4.55
CA GLY A 82 27.98 0.87 3.15
C GLY A 82 26.92 0.42 2.15
N ARG A 83 25.73 -0.05 2.59
CA ARG A 83 24.66 -0.54 1.70
C ARG A 83 23.28 -0.49 2.34
N ASP A 84 22.27 -0.78 1.52
CA ASP A 84 20.86 -0.97 1.92
C ASP A 84 20.25 0.30 2.55
N PHE A 85 20.45 1.46 1.92
CA PHE A 85 19.98 2.75 2.42
C PHE A 85 18.53 3.09 2.02
N SER A 86 18.04 2.49 0.93
CA SER A 86 16.71 2.76 0.40
C SER A 86 16.00 1.45 0.13
N HIS A 87 15.07 1.10 1.01
CA HIS A 87 14.31 -0.15 0.89
C HIS A 87 13.20 -0.04 -0.16
N LEU A 88 12.96 -1.14 -0.87
CA LEU A 88 11.85 -1.33 -1.79
C LEU A 88 11.17 -2.67 -1.47
N PHE A 89 10.07 -2.59 -0.75
CA PHE A 89 9.30 -3.78 -0.37
C PHE A 89 8.24 -4.10 -1.43
N GLU A 90 8.37 -5.27 -2.04
CA GLU A 90 7.40 -5.81 -2.98
C GLU A 90 6.49 -6.82 -2.29
N LEU A 91 5.17 -6.68 -2.49
CA LEU A 91 4.19 -7.59 -1.91
C LEU A 91 4.42 -9.01 -2.43
N ARG A 92 4.56 -9.95 -1.51
CA ARG A 92 4.76 -11.37 -1.79
C ARG A 92 3.51 -12.21 -1.56
N ALA A 93 2.80 -11.92 -0.46
CA ALA A 93 1.62 -12.69 -0.08
C ALA A 93 0.58 -11.81 0.60
N THR A 94 -0.68 -12.17 0.37
CA THR A 94 -1.83 -11.61 1.09
C THR A 94 -2.65 -12.76 1.63
N THR A 95 -2.94 -12.74 2.92
CA THR A 95 -3.81 -13.72 3.57
C THR A 95 -4.96 -12.96 4.23
N VAL A 96 -6.19 -13.43 4.03
CA VAL A 96 -7.38 -12.84 4.66
C VAL A 96 -8.11 -13.92 5.44
N GLU A 97 -8.29 -13.70 6.74
CA GLU A 97 -8.98 -14.60 7.65
C GLU A 97 -10.03 -13.84 8.47
N GLY A 98 -11.28 -13.97 8.08
CA GLY A 98 -12.37 -13.22 8.70
C GLY A 98 -12.19 -11.70 8.50
N ASN A 99 -11.98 -10.96 9.59
CA ASN A 99 -11.75 -9.51 9.58
C ASN A 99 -10.26 -9.13 9.71
N ASN A 100 -9.36 -10.09 9.59
CA ASN A 100 -7.94 -9.83 9.60
C ASN A 100 -7.36 -10.03 8.21
N ALA A 101 -6.46 -9.13 7.81
CA ALA A 101 -5.68 -9.27 6.61
C ALA A 101 -4.20 -9.12 6.93
N THR A 102 -3.40 -10.02 6.39
CA THR A 102 -1.95 -10.03 6.55
C THR A 102 -1.31 -9.81 5.19
N PHE A 103 -0.43 -8.85 5.11
CA PHE A 103 0.34 -8.51 3.91
C PHE A 103 1.83 -8.73 4.21
N VAL A 104 2.44 -9.63 3.47
CA VAL A 104 3.88 -9.93 3.58
C VAL A 104 4.58 -9.31 2.38
N SER A 105 5.55 -8.45 2.63
CA SER A 105 6.36 -7.80 1.60
C SER A 105 7.85 -8.02 1.84
N VAL A 106 8.62 -8.10 0.77
CA VAL A 106 10.03 -8.48 0.81
C VAL A 106 10.85 -7.47 0.02
N ASP A 107 11.95 -7.02 0.63
CA ASP A 107 13.06 -6.38 -0.05
C ASP A 107 14.11 -7.44 -0.34
N ALA A 108 14.19 -7.88 -1.59
CA ALA A 108 15.08 -8.98 -1.98
C ALA A 108 16.58 -8.60 -1.94
N GLU A 109 16.90 -7.32 -2.16
CA GLU A 109 18.28 -6.85 -2.13
C GLU A 109 18.82 -6.74 -0.70
N ALA A 110 17.99 -6.23 0.19
CA ALA A 110 18.31 -6.10 1.60
C ALA A 110 18.09 -7.40 2.40
N GLU A 111 17.47 -8.42 1.80
CA GLU A 111 17.06 -9.66 2.47
C GLU A 111 16.22 -9.39 3.73
N LEU A 112 15.24 -8.49 3.59
CA LEU A 112 14.31 -8.11 4.65
C LEU A 112 12.88 -8.51 4.28
N GLU A 113 12.12 -8.89 5.29
CA GLU A 113 10.70 -9.13 5.19
C GLU A 113 9.96 -8.25 6.18
N VAL A 114 8.82 -7.71 5.76
CA VAL A 114 7.92 -6.94 6.60
C VAL A 114 6.52 -7.52 6.50
N GLU A 115 5.88 -7.65 7.65
CA GLU A 115 4.51 -8.12 7.78
C GLU A 115 3.64 -7.02 8.38
N ALA A 116 2.49 -6.76 7.73
CA ALA A 116 1.44 -5.88 8.24
C ALA A 116 0.16 -6.67 8.48
N ASN A 117 -0.40 -6.55 9.69
CA ASN A 117 -1.65 -7.15 10.14
C ASN A 117 -2.66 -6.06 10.48
#